data_e152a2986d0b375947b8c8e405aba830
#
_entry.id   e152a2986d0b375947b8c8e405aba830
#
_cell.length_a   1.000
_cell.length_b   1.000
_cell.length_c   1.000
_cell.angle_alpha   90.00
_cell.angle_beta   90.00
_cell.angle_gamma   90.00
#
_symmetry.space_group_name_H-M   'P 1'
#
loop_
_entity.id
_entity.type
_entity.pdbx_description
1 polymer ?
#
loop_
_entity_poly.entity_id
_entity_poly.type
_entity_poly.pdbx_seq_one_letter_code
_entity_poly.pdbx_strand_id
1 'polypeptide(L)'
;MKLYYHPLSGHSHRARLFVSLLGIPHELIEVDLKSGAHKKPEFLALNPFGQVPVLDDDGTIVSDSNAILVYLAKKFGKTGWLPEDPQGAASVQRWLSVAAGEIAYGPAAARLITVFGAKYNPDDVIGRAHVRLKRVEAHLADREWLVGDHPTIADVSFYSYVARAPEGNVDLSAYPRVNALLRRIEALPGFVPFVETPVGLAAAA
;
A
#
# COMPACT_ATOMS: atom_id res chain seq x y z
N MET A 1 14.34 6.45 14.12
CA MET A 1 13.10 6.50 13.30
C MET A 1 12.11 5.49 13.83
N LYS A 2 10.83 5.87 14.04
CA LYS A 2 9.74 5.00 14.53
C LYS A 2 8.62 4.95 13.51
N LEU A 3 8.08 3.76 13.25
CA LEU A 3 6.93 3.59 12.38
C LEU A 3 5.75 3.06 13.20
N TYR A 4 4.76 3.92 13.42
CA TYR A 4 3.47 3.55 14.03
C TYR A 4 2.63 2.83 12.97
N TYR A 5 2.25 1.59 13.26
CA TYR A 5 1.63 0.71 12.28
C TYR A 5 0.55 -0.18 12.89
N HIS A 6 -0.21 -0.85 12.03
CA HIS A 6 -1.05 -1.97 12.41
C HIS A 6 -0.82 -3.14 11.43
N PRO A 7 -0.63 -4.38 11.90
CA PRO A 7 -0.21 -5.51 11.05
C PRO A 7 -1.18 -5.80 9.90
N LEU A 8 -2.48 -5.63 10.09
CA LEU A 8 -3.50 -5.87 9.05
C LEU A 8 -3.77 -4.66 8.13
N SER A 9 -3.10 -3.51 8.35
CA SER A 9 -3.26 -2.33 7.50
C SER A 9 -2.35 -2.39 6.28
N GLY A 10 -2.92 -2.39 5.07
CA GLY A 10 -2.15 -2.32 3.84
C GLY A 10 -1.40 -1.00 3.67
N HIS A 11 -1.92 0.11 4.21
CA HIS A 11 -1.20 1.38 4.26
C HIS A 11 0.02 1.28 5.18
N SER A 12 -0.10 0.61 6.33
CA SER A 12 1.04 0.37 7.23
C SER A 12 2.07 -0.54 6.58
N HIS A 13 1.62 -1.62 5.92
CA HIS A 13 2.51 -2.51 5.19
C HIS A 13 3.29 -1.78 4.09
N ARG A 14 2.64 -0.89 3.32
CA ARG A 14 3.28 -0.07 2.28
C ARG A 14 4.48 0.70 2.82
N ALA A 15 4.31 1.42 3.93
CA ALA A 15 5.40 2.16 4.56
C ALA A 15 6.50 1.23 5.09
N ARG A 16 6.10 0.15 5.80
CA ARG A 16 7.03 -0.86 6.33
C ARG A 16 7.84 -1.53 5.22
N LEU A 17 7.19 -1.89 4.12
CA LEU A 17 7.86 -2.49 2.96
C LEU A 17 8.94 -1.57 2.41
N PHE A 18 8.63 -0.29 2.23
CA PHE A 18 9.60 0.64 1.65
C PHE A 18 10.77 0.93 2.59
N VAL A 19 10.53 1.11 3.90
CA VAL A 19 11.62 1.25 4.89
C VAL A 19 12.56 0.03 4.84
N SER A 20 11.98 -1.18 4.71
CA SER A 20 12.75 -2.42 4.61
C SER A 20 13.54 -2.54 3.29
N LEU A 21 12.92 -2.22 2.14
CA LEU A 21 13.59 -2.21 0.84
C LEU A 21 14.77 -1.23 0.79
N LEU A 22 14.69 -0.14 1.55
CA LEU A 22 15.79 0.82 1.68
C LEU A 22 16.85 0.40 2.71
N GLY A 23 16.61 -0.66 3.46
CA GLY A 23 17.51 -1.12 4.53
C GLY A 23 17.64 -0.13 5.70
N ILE A 24 16.61 0.68 5.97
CA ILE A 24 16.66 1.72 6.99
C ILE A 24 16.35 1.11 8.37
N PRO A 25 17.25 1.27 9.38
CA PRO A 25 16.96 0.87 10.75
C PRO A 25 15.77 1.63 11.32
N HIS A 26 14.79 0.90 11.85
CA HIS A 26 13.57 1.48 12.41
C HIS A 26 12.97 0.62 13.51
N GLU A 27 12.22 1.27 14.38
CA GLU A 27 11.42 0.65 15.42
C GLU A 27 9.96 0.59 14.94
N LEU A 28 9.32 -0.56 15.11
CA LEU A 28 7.89 -0.74 14.80
C LEU A 28 7.06 -0.56 16.08
N ILE A 29 6.16 0.42 16.08
CA ILE A 29 5.23 0.69 17.19
C ILE A 29 3.83 0.25 16.74
N GLU A 30 3.35 -0.85 17.28
CA GLU A 30 2.00 -1.32 16.97
C GLU A 30 0.93 -0.44 17.62
N VAL A 31 -0.06 -0.04 16.82
CA VAL A 31 -1.22 0.74 17.26
C VAL A 31 -2.44 -0.17 17.30
N ASP A 32 -2.97 -0.42 18.49
CA ASP A 32 -4.17 -1.25 18.67
C ASP A 32 -5.43 -0.52 18.16
N LEU A 33 -5.79 -0.81 16.90
CA LEU A 33 -6.98 -0.24 16.28
C LEU A 33 -8.27 -0.73 16.93
N LYS A 34 -8.28 -1.97 17.48
CA LYS A 34 -9.45 -2.57 18.10
C LYS A 34 -9.83 -1.86 19.40
N SER A 35 -8.85 -1.46 20.20
CA SER A 35 -9.07 -0.66 21.41
C SER A 35 -9.32 0.84 21.12
N GLY A 36 -9.23 1.26 19.86
CA GLY A 36 -9.37 2.65 19.48
C GLY A 36 -8.14 3.52 19.80
N ALA A 37 -6.94 2.92 20.01
CA ALA A 37 -5.73 3.67 20.35
C ALA A 37 -5.41 4.79 19.33
N HIS A 38 -5.72 4.59 18.05
CA HIS A 38 -5.56 5.59 16.98
C HIS A 38 -6.49 6.81 17.11
N LYS A 39 -7.48 6.77 18.01
CA LYS A 39 -8.44 7.87 18.28
C LYS A 39 -8.17 8.56 19.61
N LYS A 40 -7.16 8.12 20.37
CA LYS A 40 -6.78 8.75 21.63
C LYS A 40 -5.98 10.04 21.37
N PRO A 41 -6.02 11.02 22.30
CA PRO A 41 -5.35 12.30 22.14
C PRO A 41 -3.86 12.19 21.80
N GLU A 42 -3.16 11.21 22.38
CA GLU A 42 -1.72 11.00 22.18
C GLU A 42 -1.40 10.64 20.72
N PHE A 43 -2.23 9.81 20.09
CA PHE A 43 -2.05 9.47 18.69
C PHE A 43 -2.58 10.55 17.74
N LEU A 44 -3.69 11.22 18.11
CA LEU A 44 -4.24 12.33 17.33
C LEU A 44 -3.29 13.53 17.28
N ALA A 45 -2.41 13.70 18.26
CA ALA A 45 -1.33 14.68 18.22
C ALA A 45 -0.28 14.38 17.12
N LEU A 46 -0.07 13.09 16.79
CA LEU A 46 0.79 12.67 15.68
C LEU A 46 0.08 12.75 14.34
N ASN A 47 -1.18 12.30 14.29
CA ASN A 47 -2.01 12.35 13.10
C ASN A 47 -3.46 12.69 13.43
N PRO A 48 -3.91 13.93 13.16
CA PRO A 48 -5.27 14.36 13.46
C PRO A 48 -6.38 13.55 12.78
N PHE A 49 -6.08 12.86 11.68
CA PHE A 49 -7.03 11.95 11.04
C PHE A 49 -7.19 10.62 11.79
N GLY A 50 -6.32 10.32 12.76
CA GLY A 50 -6.34 9.09 13.53
C GLY A 50 -6.22 7.86 12.64
N GLN A 51 -5.23 7.83 11.78
CA GLN A 51 -4.97 6.76 10.82
C GLN A 51 -3.50 6.33 10.89
N VAL A 52 -3.26 5.04 10.69
CA VAL A 52 -1.93 4.46 10.51
C VAL A 52 -1.64 4.26 9.02
N PRO A 53 -0.37 4.34 8.56
CA PRO A 53 0.85 4.55 9.35
C PRO A 53 1.12 6.01 9.70
N VAL A 54 2.01 6.21 10.68
CA VAL A 54 2.70 7.47 10.95
C VAL A 54 4.18 7.17 11.11
N LEU A 55 5.02 7.95 10.46
CA LEU A 55 6.48 7.93 10.66
C LEU A 55 6.87 9.07 11.59
N ASP A 56 7.64 8.75 12.63
CA ASP A 56 8.36 9.72 13.44
C ASP A 56 9.86 9.54 13.17
N ASP A 57 10.44 10.53 12.54
CA ASP A 57 11.85 10.58 12.23
C ASP A 57 12.52 11.68 13.08
N ASP A 58 12.83 11.30 14.31
CA ASP A 58 13.48 12.16 15.32
C ASP A 58 12.75 13.51 15.48
N GLY A 59 11.42 13.44 15.60
CA GLY A 59 10.52 14.59 15.77
C GLY A 59 9.92 15.12 14.46
N THR A 60 10.39 14.69 13.31
CA THR A 60 9.71 14.97 12.03
C THR A 60 8.59 13.96 11.83
N ILE A 61 7.36 14.40 12.00
CA ILE A 61 6.17 13.55 11.88
C ILE A 61 5.65 13.59 10.45
N VAL A 62 5.55 12.40 9.81
CA VAL A 62 4.99 12.24 8.47
C VAL A 62 3.81 11.26 8.53
N SER A 63 2.63 11.73 8.22
CA SER A 63 1.42 10.92 8.08
C SER A 63 1.02 10.78 6.61
N ASP A 64 0.19 9.77 6.31
CA ASP A 64 -0.11 9.20 4.99
C ASP A 64 1.01 8.31 4.43
N SER A 65 0.61 7.11 4.03
CA SER A 65 1.57 6.09 3.58
C SER A 65 2.31 6.48 2.30
N ASN A 66 1.68 7.18 1.35
CA ASN A 66 2.35 7.65 0.13
C ASN A 66 3.30 8.83 0.44
N ALA A 67 2.88 9.72 1.36
CA ALA A 67 3.74 10.81 1.81
C ALA A 67 5.02 10.27 2.50
N ILE A 68 4.89 9.19 3.28
CA ILE A 68 6.03 8.50 3.88
C ILE A 68 6.98 7.96 2.80
N LEU A 69 6.46 7.34 1.71
CA LEU A 69 7.31 6.87 0.61
C LEU A 69 8.08 8.03 -0.02
N VAL A 70 7.40 9.14 -0.32
CA VAL A 70 8.02 10.34 -0.91
C VAL A 70 9.08 10.93 0.03
N TYR A 71 8.75 11.07 1.31
CA TYR A 71 9.69 11.58 2.32
C TYR A 71 10.97 10.76 2.39
N LEU A 72 10.84 9.43 2.50
CA LEU A 72 11.98 8.53 2.59
C LEU A 72 12.83 8.55 1.30
N ALA A 73 12.19 8.51 0.13
CA ALA A 73 12.92 8.58 -1.15
C ALA A 73 13.73 9.88 -1.26
N LYS A 74 13.15 11.01 -0.87
CA LYS A 74 13.82 12.32 -0.89
C LYS A 74 14.91 12.43 0.17
N LYS A 75 14.60 12.06 1.43
CA LYS A 75 15.57 12.14 2.55
C LYS A 75 16.85 11.35 2.27
N PHE A 76 16.72 10.17 1.67
CA PHE A 76 17.85 9.27 1.41
C PHE A 76 18.40 9.36 -0.03
N GLY A 77 17.99 10.36 -0.80
CA GLY A 77 18.50 10.59 -2.16
C GLY A 77 18.23 9.42 -3.12
N LYS A 78 17.11 8.72 -2.96
CA LYS A 78 16.78 7.53 -3.73
C LYS A 78 16.06 7.90 -5.05
N THR A 79 16.79 8.55 -5.95
CA THR A 79 16.25 9.07 -7.22
C THR A 79 15.74 7.97 -8.16
N GLY A 80 16.27 6.75 -8.07
CA GLY A 80 15.72 5.61 -8.78
C GLY A 80 14.31 5.22 -8.29
N TRP A 81 13.99 5.40 -6.99
CA TRP A 81 12.67 5.16 -6.46
C TRP A 81 11.68 6.31 -6.70
N LEU A 82 12.17 7.53 -6.81
CA LEU A 82 11.40 8.74 -7.12
C LEU A 82 12.22 9.64 -8.03
N PRO A 83 12.00 9.60 -9.35
CA PRO A 83 12.70 10.45 -10.31
C PRO A 83 12.57 11.94 -10.00
N GLU A 84 13.61 12.71 -10.31
CA GLU A 84 13.62 14.15 -10.09
C GLU A 84 13.20 14.96 -11.32
N ASP A 85 13.29 14.34 -12.49
CA ASP A 85 12.79 14.97 -13.72
C ASP A 85 11.27 15.13 -13.70
N PRO A 86 10.71 16.18 -14.31
CA PRO A 86 9.29 16.49 -14.23
C PRO A 86 8.38 15.37 -14.77
N GLN A 87 8.80 14.67 -15.82
CA GLN A 87 7.99 13.62 -16.44
C GLN A 87 7.95 12.35 -15.58
N GLY A 88 9.10 11.93 -15.08
CA GLY A 88 9.21 10.78 -14.17
C GLY A 88 8.47 11.03 -12.86
N ALA A 89 8.68 12.20 -12.24
CA ALA A 89 7.98 12.59 -11.02
C ALA A 89 6.46 12.62 -11.20
N ALA A 90 5.96 13.19 -12.30
CA ALA A 90 4.53 13.23 -12.62
C ALA A 90 3.97 11.83 -12.86
N SER A 91 4.72 10.94 -13.52
CA SER A 91 4.33 9.55 -13.77
C SER A 91 4.19 8.77 -12.45
N VAL A 92 5.15 8.90 -11.55
CA VAL A 92 5.08 8.30 -10.20
C VAL A 92 3.90 8.87 -9.42
N GLN A 93 3.74 10.21 -9.37
CA GLN A 93 2.63 10.85 -8.67
C GLN A 93 1.27 10.37 -9.18
N ARG A 94 1.11 10.19 -10.49
CA ARG A 94 -0.13 9.62 -11.05
C ARG A 94 -0.46 8.27 -10.43
N TRP A 95 0.52 7.38 -10.28
CA TRP A 95 0.30 6.06 -9.68
C TRP A 95 0.07 6.11 -8.17
N LEU A 96 0.69 7.03 -7.45
CA LEU A 96 0.36 7.28 -6.04
C LEU A 96 -1.11 7.72 -5.89
N SER A 97 -1.61 8.56 -6.81
CA SER A 97 -3.03 8.97 -6.85
C SER A 97 -3.95 7.80 -7.21
N VAL A 98 -3.56 6.93 -8.16
CA VAL A 98 -4.29 5.69 -8.47
C VAL A 98 -4.36 4.78 -7.24
N ALA A 99 -3.28 4.63 -6.50
CA ALA A 99 -3.26 3.83 -5.28
C ALA A 99 -4.17 4.41 -4.18
N ALA A 100 -4.17 5.73 -3.98
CA ALA A 100 -4.99 6.42 -2.99
C ALA A 100 -6.49 6.46 -3.36
N GLY A 101 -6.82 6.44 -4.65
CA GLY A 101 -8.18 6.47 -5.16
C GLY A 101 -8.65 5.10 -5.65
N GLU A 102 -8.23 4.72 -6.83
CA GLU A 102 -8.76 3.56 -7.55
C GLU A 102 -8.52 2.22 -6.83
N ILE A 103 -7.33 2.03 -6.24
CA ILE A 103 -7.01 0.82 -5.48
C ILE A 103 -7.66 0.85 -4.10
N ALA A 104 -7.70 2.01 -3.46
CA ALA A 104 -8.33 2.16 -2.15
C ALA A 104 -9.85 1.89 -2.20
N TYR A 105 -10.54 2.36 -3.24
CA TYR A 105 -12.00 2.20 -3.39
C TYR A 105 -12.40 0.97 -4.22
N GLY A 106 -11.48 0.10 -4.55
CA GLY A 106 -11.71 -1.20 -5.19
C GLY A 106 -11.13 -2.33 -4.33
N PRO A 107 -9.92 -2.84 -4.65
CA PRO A 107 -9.33 -3.97 -3.93
C PRO A 107 -9.24 -3.79 -2.42
N ALA A 108 -8.83 -2.59 -1.94
CA ALA A 108 -8.75 -2.34 -0.51
C ALA A 108 -10.12 -2.32 0.15
N ALA A 109 -11.12 -1.65 -0.45
CA ALA A 109 -12.48 -1.60 0.08
C ALA A 109 -13.11 -2.99 0.16
N ALA A 110 -12.90 -3.85 -0.84
CA ALA A 110 -13.35 -5.25 -0.82
C ALA A 110 -12.72 -6.02 0.35
N ARG A 111 -11.40 -5.87 0.57
CA ARG A 111 -10.70 -6.49 1.70
C ARG A 111 -11.19 -5.96 3.06
N LEU A 112 -11.54 -4.68 3.16
CA LEU A 112 -12.05 -4.12 4.42
C LEU A 112 -13.36 -4.76 4.87
N ILE A 113 -14.19 -5.27 3.97
CA ILE A 113 -15.42 -6.01 4.31
C ILE A 113 -15.06 -7.26 5.10
N THR A 114 -14.12 -8.06 4.60
CA THR A 114 -13.76 -9.36 5.18
C THR A 114 -12.91 -9.23 6.43
N VAL A 115 -11.95 -8.31 6.46
CA VAL A 115 -10.95 -8.20 7.54
C VAL A 115 -11.43 -7.30 8.68
N PHE A 116 -12.22 -6.26 8.37
CA PHE A 116 -12.62 -5.25 9.37
C PHE A 116 -14.15 -5.08 9.48
N GLY A 117 -14.95 -5.87 8.77
CA GLY A 117 -16.40 -5.78 8.81
C GLY A 117 -16.98 -4.48 8.24
N ALA A 118 -16.26 -3.84 7.30
CA ALA A 118 -16.73 -2.60 6.68
C ALA A 118 -18.02 -2.82 5.90
N LYS A 119 -18.93 -1.86 6.00
CA LYS A 119 -20.27 -1.96 5.39
C LYS A 119 -20.29 -1.34 3.99
N TYR A 120 -19.56 -1.96 3.07
CA TYR A 120 -19.66 -1.66 1.63
C TYR A 120 -20.57 -2.69 0.96
N ASN A 121 -21.12 -2.36 -0.21
CA ASN A 121 -21.72 -3.35 -1.09
C ASN A 121 -20.61 -4.19 -1.75
N PRO A 122 -20.55 -5.53 -1.51
CA PRO A 122 -19.46 -6.36 -2.05
C PRO A 122 -19.40 -6.35 -3.58
N ASP A 123 -20.55 -6.48 -4.27
CA ASP A 123 -20.59 -6.54 -5.73
C ASP A 123 -20.06 -5.26 -6.37
N ASP A 124 -20.40 -4.11 -5.78
CA ASP A 124 -19.94 -2.80 -6.26
C ASP A 124 -18.42 -2.65 -6.11
N VAL A 125 -17.86 -2.93 -4.93
CA VAL A 125 -16.40 -2.75 -4.71
C VAL A 125 -15.57 -3.80 -5.46
N ILE A 126 -16.05 -5.04 -5.57
CA ILE A 126 -15.41 -6.10 -6.36
C ILE A 126 -15.48 -5.76 -7.85
N GLY A 127 -16.63 -5.33 -8.34
CA GLY A 127 -16.78 -4.88 -9.72
C GLY A 127 -15.85 -3.72 -10.06
N ARG A 128 -15.74 -2.73 -9.18
CA ARG A 128 -14.76 -1.64 -9.31
C ARG A 128 -13.33 -2.16 -9.33
N ALA A 129 -12.97 -3.09 -8.43
CA ALA A 129 -11.64 -3.67 -8.40
C ALA A 129 -11.26 -4.30 -9.74
N HIS A 130 -12.14 -5.12 -10.32
CA HIS A 130 -11.91 -5.75 -11.63
C HIS A 130 -11.76 -4.73 -12.78
N VAL A 131 -12.56 -3.66 -12.79
CA VAL A 131 -12.40 -2.57 -13.79
C VAL A 131 -11.02 -1.94 -13.69
N ARG A 132 -10.50 -1.71 -12.48
CA ARG A 132 -9.18 -1.11 -12.27
C ARG A 132 -8.06 -2.06 -12.64
N LEU A 133 -8.14 -3.30 -12.18
CA LEU A 133 -7.15 -4.34 -12.48
C LEU A 133 -7.01 -4.59 -13.98
N LYS A 134 -8.11 -4.60 -14.76
CA LYS A 134 -8.06 -4.67 -16.23
C LYS A 134 -7.26 -3.54 -16.86
N ARG A 135 -7.38 -2.32 -16.33
CA ARG A 135 -6.60 -1.17 -16.83
C ARG A 135 -5.11 -1.30 -16.50
N VAL A 136 -4.79 -1.79 -15.30
CA VAL A 136 -3.41 -2.05 -14.91
C VAL A 136 -2.81 -3.19 -15.73
N GLU A 137 -3.56 -4.27 -15.95
CA GLU A 137 -3.16 -5.40 -16.80
C GLU A 137 -2.83 -4.94 -18.23
N ALA A 138 -3.66 -4.06 -18.81
CA ALA A 138 -3.40 -3.45 -20.10
C ALA A 138 -2.19 -2.52 -20.10
N HIS A 139 -1.99 -1.73 -19.04
CA HIS A 139 -0.83 -0.85 -18.89
C HIS A 139 0.49 -1.63 -18.85
N LEU A 140 0.48 -2.83 -18.27
CA LEU A 140 1.64 -3.71 -18.15
C LEU A 140 1.88 -4.59 -19.38
N ALA A 141 1.18 -4.35 -20.52
CA ALA A 141 1.31 -5.19 -21.71
C ALA A 141 2.73 -5.22 -22.29
N ASP A 142 3.43 -4.11 -22.21
CA ASP A 142 4.79 -3.88 -22.70
C ASP A 142 5.74 -3.36 -21.61
N ARG A 143 5.35 -3.50 -20.33
CA ARG A 143 6.08 -2.97 -19.16
C ARG A 143 6.27 -4.01 -18.08
N GLU A 144 7.41 -3.95 -17.42
CA GLU A 144 7.70 -4.75 -16.24
C GLU A 144 7.31 -4.04 -14.94
N TRP A 145 7.36 -2.70 -14.92
CA TRP A 145 7.08 -1.83 -13.80
C TRP A 145 6.02 -0.79 -14.16
N LEU A 146 5.39 -0.19 -13.17
CA LEU A 146 4.35 0.83 -13.39
C LEU A 146 4.91 2.10 -14.02
N VAL A 147 6.19 2.43 -13.72
CA VAL A 147 6.89 3.60 -14.27
C VAL A 147 8.33 3.20 -14.61
N GLY A 148 8.77 3.52 -15.82
CA GLY A 148 10.14 3.24 -16.24
C GLY A 148 10.48 1.76 -16.39
N ASP A 149 11.75 1.43 -16.17
CA ASP A 149 12.34 0.09 -16.37
C ASP A 149 12.86 -0.54 -15.07
N HIS A 150 12.59 0.07 -13.92
CA HIS A 150 12.98 -0.38 -12.58
C HIS A 150 11.88 -0.05 -11.55
N PRO A 151 11.91 -0.67 -10.35
CA PRO A 151 10.90 -0.42 -9.34
C PRO A 151 10.95 1.02 -8.82
N THR A 152 9.78 1.61 -8.62
CA THR A 152 9.59 2.93 -8.03
C THR A 152 8.66 2.87 -6.83
N ILE A 153 8.50 3.98 -6.11
CA ILE A 153 7.50 4.06 -5.03
C ILE A 153 6.06 3.88 -5.55
N ALA A 154 5.82 3.99 -6.86
CA ALA A 154 4.54 3.65 -7.49
C ALA A 154 4.20 2.17 -7.32
N ASP A 155 5.18 1.28 -7.56
CA ASP A 155 5.03 -0.17 -7.43
C ASP A 155 4.80 -0.57 -5.97
N VAL A 156 5.56 0.01 -5.05
CA VAL A 156 5.39 -0.18 -3.59
C VAL A 156 4.00 0.28 -3.14
N SER A 157 3.54 1.44 -3.63
CA SER A 157 2.22 1.97 -3.30
C SER A 157 1.07 1.10 -3.80
N PHE A 158 1.24 0.48 -4.96
CA PHE A 158 0.26 -0.41 -5.58
C PHE A 158 0.18 -1.78 -4.88
N TYR A 159 1.32 -2.33 -4.45
CA TYR A 159 1.49 -3.73 -4.06
C TYR A 159 0.52 -4.20 -2.97
N SER A 160 0.52 -3.56 -1.80
CA SER A 160 -0.06 -4.12 -0.57
C SER A 160 -1.52 -4.56 -0.72
N TYR A 161 -2.36 -3.71 -1.27
CA TYR A 161 -3.78 -4.01 -1.42
C TYR A 161 -4.11 -4.88 -2.61
N VAL A 162 -3.27 -4.86 -3.65
CA VAL A 162 -3.48 -5.74 -4.81
C VAL A 162 -3.02 -7.15 -4.50
N ALA A 163 -1.89 -7.34 -3.83
CA ALA A 163 -1.43 -8.67 -3.40
C ALA A 163 -2.43 -9.35 -2.45
N ARG A 164 -3.18 -8.58 -1.66
CA ARG A 164 -4.22 -9.08 -0.74
C ARG A 164 -5.66 -8.87 -1.24
N ALA A 165 -5.85 -8.56 -2.51
CA ALA A 165 -7.17 -8.45 -3.11
C ALA A 165 -8.00 -9.76 -3.01
N PRO A 166 -7.40 -10.97 -3.12
CA PRO A 166 -8.12 -12.23 -2.91
C PRO A 166 -8.77 -12.36 -1.53
N GLU A 167 -8.22 -11.74 -0.48
CA GLU A 167 -8.85 -11.71 0.85
C GLU A 167 -10.21 -11.01 0.84
N GLY A 168 -10.46 -10.13 -0.13
CA GLY A 168 -11.72 -9.46 -0.39
C GLY A 168 -12.53 -10.07 -1.54
N ASN A 169 -12.31 -11.34 -1.89
CA ASN A 169 -12.96 -12.04 -3.00
C ASN A 169 -12.69 -11.44 -4.40
N VAL A 170 -11.60 -10.71 -4.57
CA VAL A 170 -11.17 -10.20 -5.87
C VAL A 170 -10.18 -11.19 -6.48
N ASP A 171 -10.64 -12.03 -7.42
CA ASP A 171 -9.81 -13.01 -8.10
C ASP A 171 -8.78 -12.34 -9.03
N LEU A 172 -7.51 -12.71 -8.88
CA LEU A 172 -6.40 -12.20 -9.68
C LEU A 172 -6.02 -13.12 -10.84
N SER A 173 -6.66 -14.27 -11.01
CA SER A 173 -6.31 -15.27 -12.05
C SER A 173 -6.35 -14.72 -13.48
N ALA A 174 -7.26 -13.77 -13.73
CA ALA A 174 -7.43 -13.11 -15.03
C ALA A 174 -6.37 -12.02 -15.33
N TYR A 175 -5.41 -11.77 -14.41
CA TYR A 175 -4.44 -10.67 -14.51
C TYR A 175 -2.99 -11.18 -14.42
N PRO A 176 -2.48 -11.92 -15.44
CA PRO A 176 -1.16 -12.54 -15.37
C PRO A 176 -0.01 -11.54 -15.26
N ARG A 177 -0.13 -10.34 -15.85
CA ARG A 177 0.92 -9.30 -15.79
C ARG A 177 0.92 -8.60 -14.43
N VAL A 178 -0.26 -8.36 -13.85
CA VAL A 178 -0.38 -7.88 -12.46
C VAL A 178 0.28 -8.90 -11.53
N ASN A 179 -0.03 -10.18 -11.66
CA ASN A 179 0.59 -11.24 -10.87
C ASN A 179 2.12 -11.29 -11.07
N ALA A 180 2.61 -11.05 -12.29
CA ALA A 180 4.03 -10.98 -12.58
C ALA A 180 4.70 -9.79 -11.88
N LEU A 181 4.04 -8.62 -11.88
CA LEU A 181 4.51 -7.43 -11.13
C LEU A 181 4.58 -7.71 -9.62
N LEU A 182 3.55 -8.33 -9.05
CA LEU A 182 3.56 -8.68 -7.61
C LEU A 182 4.76 -9.57 -7.27
N ARG A 183 5.00 -10.63 -8.05
CA ARG A 183 6.17 -11.52 -7.86
C ARG A 183 7.51 -10.81 -8.01
N ARG A 184 7.64 -9.83 -8.93
CA ARG A 184 8.88 -9.04 -9.06
C ARG A 184 9.13 -8.21 -7.81
N ILE A 185 8.10 -7.60 -7.24
CA ILE A 185 8.20 -6.83 -6.00
C ILE A 185 8.60 -7.77 -4.83
N GLU A 186 8.01 -8.96 -4.77
CA GLU A 186 8.32 -9.97 -3.75
C GLU A 186 9.75 -10.50 -3.84
N ALA A 187 10.35 -10.46 -5.04
CA ALA A 187 11.74 -10.86 -5.27
C ALA A 187 12.77 -9.77 -4.95
N LEU A 188 12.34 -8.55 -4.61
CA LEU A 188 13.27 -7.46 -4.29
C LEU A 188 14.03 -7.73 -2.99
N PRO A 189 15.34 -7.48 -2.93
CA PRO A 189 16.10 -7.55 -1.69
C PRO A 189 15.49 -6.65 -0.61
N GLY A 190 15.27 -7.21 0.58
CA GLY A 190 14.64 -6.50 1.69
C GLY A 190 13.11 -6.51 1.66
N PHE A 191 12.49 -7.29 0.76
CA PHE A 191 11.05 -7.49 0.78
C PHE A 191 10.58 -8.05 2.13
N VAL A 192 9.47 -7.53 2.63
CA VAL A 192 8.77 -8.04 3.82
C VAL A 192 7.34 -8.41 3.45
N PRO A 193 6.87 -9.63 3.79
CA PRO A 193 5.51 -10.04 3.43
C PRO A 193 4.46 -9.25 4.20
N PHE A 194 3.32 -9.03 3.54
CA PHE A 194 2.12 -8.58 4.21
C PHE A 194 1.44 -9.77 4.88
N VAL A 195 0.98 -9.60 6.11
CA VAL A 195 0.27 -10.64 6.86
C VAL A 195 -0.94 -11.14 6.05
N GLU A 196 -1.07 -12.46 5.97
CA GLU A 196 -2.20 -13.12 5.33
C GLU A 196 -3.36 -13.31 6.28
N THR A 197 -4.56 -13.14 5.77
CA THR A 197 -5.82 -13.44 6.47
C THR A 197 -6.61 -14.47 5.67
N PRO A 198 -7.59 -15.17 6.26
CA PRO A 198 -8.45 -16.07 5.51
C PRO A 198 -9.07 -15.40 4.29
N VAL A 199 -9.15 -16.13 3.18
CA VAL A 199 -9.70 -15.62 1.92
C VAL A 199 -11.22 -15.62 1.99
N GLY A 200 -11.82 -14.46 1.69
CA GLY A 200 -13.26 -14.30 1.51
C GLY A 200 -14.06 -14.24 2.79
N LEU A 201 -15.31 -13.86 2.64
CA LEU A 201 -16.30 -13.76 3.74
C LEU A 201 -16.66 -15.11 4.35
N ALA A 202 -16.51 -16.19 3.59
CA ALA A 202 -16.84 -17.55 4.04
C ALA A 202 -15.94 -18.04 5.18
N ALA A 203 -14.82 -17.40 5.42
CA ALA A 203 -13.95 -17.73 6.55
C ALA A 203 -14.44 -17.16 7.89
N ALA A 204 -15.53 -16.40 7.88
CA ALA A 204 -16.12 -15.77 9.07
C ALA A 204 -17.33 -16.51 9.63
N ALA A 205 -17.66 -17.70 9.09
CA ALA A 205 -18.77 -18.55 9.56
C ALA A 205 -18.33 -19.54 10.63
#